data_316b2ddc3d08782a811d21b044ed7735
#
_entry.id   316b2ddc3d08782a811d21b044ed7735
#
_cell.length_a   1.000
_cell.length_b   1.000
_cell.length_c   1.000
_cell.angle_alpha   90.00
_cell.angle_beta   90.00
_cell.angle_gamma   90.00
#
_symmetry.space_group_name_H-M   'P 1'
#
loop_
_entity.id
_entity.type
_entity.pdbx_description
1 polymer ?
#
loop_
_entity_poly.entity_id
_entity_poly.type
_entity_poly.pdbx_seq_one_letter_code
_entity_poly.pdbx_strand_id
1 'polypeptide(L)'
;MENLRIERGSTVILRDVNWRVRRGEHWVILGANGSGKTSLLSALTGYLMPTSGEISVLGETYGESDWRELQKKIGLISSSVRQMMADDEPALATVASGKYAMIDFWGRLSRTDKVEAARLLKQVECEYLAARPWQVLSQGERQRILIGRALMAKPRVLILDEPCAGLDPAAREHFLQFIQRLGAQKNSPTLVLVTHHVEEIMPVFSHVLVLKNGAVLAAGKKSEAMTARILSRTFHAKLQLQFKHGRYTMEIAKAAPARGRLV
;
A
#
# COMPACT_ATOMS: atom_id res chain seq x y z
N MET A 1 8.84 -3.42 14.20
CA MET A 1 9.30 -2.05 14.54
C MET A 1 9.05 -1.85 16.01
N GLU A 2 10.05 -1.40 16.72
CA GLU A 2 10.00 -1.17 18.16
C GLU A 2 10.52 0.24 18.46
N ASN A 3 9.68 1.05 19.11
CA ASN A 3 9.97 2.43 19.52
C ASN A 3 10.56 3.31 18.40
N LEU A 4 10.09 3.10 17.17
CA LEU A 4 10.61 3.80 16.00
C LEU A 4 10.35 5.30 16.10
N ARG A 5 11.44 6.08 15.99
CA ARG A 5 11.43 7.53 15.94
C ARG A 5 12.16 8.04 14.71
N ILE A 6 11.58 9.01 14.04
CA ILE A 6 12.15 9.69 12.87
C ILE A 6 12.05 11.19 13.06
N GLU A 7 13.17 11.86 12.91
CA GLU A 7 13.28 13.31 12.98
C GLU A 7 13.94 13.88 11.72
N ARG A 8 13.56 15.08 11.34
CA ARG A 8 14.25 15.89 10.32
C ARG A 8 14.46 17.30 10.88
N GLY A 9 15.71 17.66 11.15
CA GLY A 9 16.04 18.89 11.87
C GLY A 9 15.35 18.89 13.23
N SER A 10 14.57 19.92 13.53
CA SER A 10 13.79 20.04 14.77
C SER A 10 12.41 19.37 14.73
N THR A 11 12.03 18.79 13.58
CA THR A 11 10.68 18.25 13.41
C THR A 11 10.65 16.74 13.63
N VAL A 12 9.84 16.30 14.62
CA VAL A 12 9.56 14.88 14.85
C VAL A 12 8.46 14.44 13.88
N ILE A 13 8.82 13.55 12.94
CA ILE A 13 7.91 13.01 11.93
C ILE A 13 7.19 11.76 12.43
N LEU A 14 7.93 10.83 13.03
CA LEU A 14 7.37 9.64 13.68
C LEU A 14 7.88 9.58 15.13
N ARG A 15 7.00 9.18 16.04
CA ARG A 15 7.32 9.08 17.47
C ARG A 15 6.81 7.75 18.03
N ASP A 16 7.71 6.98 18.62
CA ASP A 16 7.43 5.76 19.39
C ASP A 16 6.49 4.80 18.64
N VAL A 17 6.74 4.61 17.31
CA VAL A 17 5.91 3.72 16.51
C VAL A 17 6.29 2.27 16.83
N ASN A 18 5.32 1.55 17.38
CA ASN A 18 5.40 0.13 17.65
C ASN A 18 4.43 -0.60 16.70
N TRP A 19 4.97 -1.48 15.85
CA TRP A 19 4.16 -2.21 14.89
C TRP A 19 4.76 -3.58 14.58
N ARG A 20 3.95 -4.61 14.74
CA ARG A 20 4.33 -6.00 14.49
C ARG A 20 3.37 -6.66 13.52
N VAL A 21 3.89 -7.21 12.44
CA VAL A 21 3.16 -7.97 11.41
C VAL A 21 3.57 -9.43 11.49
N ARG A 22 2.61 -10.35 11.54
CA ARG A 22 2.86 -11.78 11.51
C ARG A 22 2.59 -12.36 10.12
N ARG A 23 3.16 -13.50 9.85
CA ARG A 23 2.91 -14.21 8.58
C ARG A 23 1.40 -14.53 8.45
N GLY A 24 0.85 -14.25 7.26
CA GLY A 24 -0.57 -14.47 6.97
C GLY A 24 -1.50 -13.32 7.38
N GLU A 25 -0.95 -12.25 7.96
CA GLU A 25 -1.71 -11.04 8.23
C GLU A 25 -1.56 -10.07 7.06
N HIS A 26 -2.69 -9.61 6.52
CA HIS A 26 -2.71 -8.47 5.59
C HIS A 26 -3.14 -7.24 6.36
N TRP A 27 -2.41 -6.13 6.17
CA TRP A 27 -2.55 -4.93 6.96
C TRP A 27 -2.98 -3.72 6.13
N VAL A 28 -3.67 -2.81 6.77
CA VAL A 28 -3.93 -1.46 6.26
C VAL A 28 -3.22 -0.45 7.14
N ILE A 29 -2.48 0.48 6.56
CA ILE A 29 -1.99 1.68 7.23
C ILE A 29 -2.95 2.81 6.89
N LEU A 30 -3.73 3.24 7.86
CA LEU A 30 -4.78 4.25 7.73
C LEU A 30 -4.40 5.53 8.47
N GLY A 31 -4.66 6.68 7.89
CA GLY A 31 -4.43 7.98 8.54
C GLY A 31 -4.67 9.14 7.59
N ALA A 32 -4.94 10.31 8.14
CA ALA A 32 -5.10 11.54 7.38
C ALA A 32 -3.81 11.90 6.61
N ASN A 33 -3.91 12.82 5.64
CA ASN A 33 -2.72 13.36 4.99
C ASN A 33 -1.83 14.04 6.03
N GLY A 34 -0.49 13.85 5.89
CA GLY A 34 0.48 14.36 6.88
C GLY A 34 0.58 13.53 8.18
N SER A 35 -0.12 12.40 8.33
CA SER A 35 -0.04 11.57 9.54
C SER A 35 1.26 10.78 9.70
N GLY A 36 2.15 10.78 8.69
CA GLY A 36 3.43 10.06 8.73
C GLY A 36 3.46 8.76 7.91
N LYS A 37 2.40 8.41 7.17
CA LYS A 37 2.32 7.16 6.37
C LYS A 37 3.51 6.99 5.42
N THR A 38 3.79 8.00 4.58
CA THR A 38 4.90 7.97 3.62
C THR A 38 6.26 7.84 4.31
N SER A 39 6.46 8.52 5.44
CA SER A 39 7.71 8.41 6.21
C SER A 39 7.87 7.03 6.83
N LEU A 40 6.78 6.42 7.32
CA LEU A 40 6.78 5.05 7.81
C LEU A 40 7.14 4.06 6.69
N LEU A 41 6.57 4.24 5.49
CA LEU A 41 6.91 3.41 4.32
C LEU A 41 8.37 3.59 3.90
N SER A 42 8.87 4.84 3.87
CA SER A 42 10.25 5.13 3.52
C SER A 42 11.23 4.47 4.51
N ALA A 43 10.89 4.44 5.80
CA ALA A 43 11.67 3.72 6.79
C ALA A 43 11.61 2.20 6.60
N LEU A 44 10.40 1.66 6.36
CA LEU A 44 10.19 0.22 6.10
C LEU A 44 10.96 -0.28 4.88
N THR A 45 11.07 0.56 3.85
CA THR A 45 11.76 0.24 2.60
C THR A 45 13.23 0.69 2.58
N GLY A 46 13.75 1.26 3.69
CA GLY A 46 15.15 1.65 3.84
C GLY A 46 15.57 2.94 3.13
N TYR A 47 14.60 3.73 2.65
CA TYR A 47 14.88 5.06 2.07
C TYR A 47 14.99 6.16 3.12
N LEU A 48 14.59 5.90 4.35
CA LEU A 48 14.65 6.83 5.46
C LEU A 48 15.20 6.12 6.70
N MET A 49 16.33 6.61 7.20
CA MET A 49 16.99 6.05 8.39
C MET A 49 16.19 6.41 9.65
N PRO A 50 16.01 5.46 10.59
CA PRO A 50 15.48 5.78 11.91
C PRO A 50 16.45 6.70 12.68
N THR A 51 15.91 7.64 13.44
CA THR A 51 16.70 8.44 14.39
C THR A 51 16.96 7.62 15.65
N SER A 52 15.98 6.82 16.07
CA SER A 52 16.11 5.82 17.15
C SER A 52 15.04 4.75 17.01
N GLY A 53 15.17 3.68 17.80
CA GLY A 53 14.31 2.50 17.73
C GLY A 53 14.81 1.48 16.70
N GLU A 54 14.10 0.40 16.53
CA GLU A 54 14.49 -0.74 15.72
C GLU A 54 13.48 -1.04 14.61
N ILE A 55 13.99 -1.39 13.43
CA ILE A 55 13.20 -1.91 12.32
C ILE A 55 13.75 -3.28 11.95
N SER A 56 12.92 -4.31 12.11
CA SER A 56 13.22 -5.65 11.59
C SER A 56 12.15 -6.05 10.57
N VAL A 57 12.56 -6.54 9.41
CA VAL A 57 11.68 -7.01 8.34
C VAL A 57 12.14 -8.36 7.86
N LEU A 58 11.23 -9.35 7.84
CA LEU A 58 11.52 -10.72 7.41
C LEU A 58 12.70 -11.38 8.16
N GLY A 59 12.94 -10.97 9.42
CA GLY A 59 14.02 -11.47 10.26
C GLY A 59 15.36 -10.73 10.10
N GLU A 60 15.41 -9.74 9.22
CA GLU A 60 16.60 -8.89 9.00
C GLU A 60 16.43 -7.57 9.74
N THR A 61 17.41 -7.16 10.54
CA THR A 61 17.40 -5.91 11.30
C THR A 61 18.14 -4.80 10.55
N TYR A 62 17.55 -3.61 10.52
CA TYR A 62 18.12 -2.43 9.88
C TYR A 62 19.44 -2.04 10.56
N GLY A 63 20.49 -1.86 9.74
CA GLY A 63 21.85 -1.55 10.22
C GLY A 63 22.73 -2.77 10.49
N GLU A 64 22.16 -3.97 10.63
CA GLU A 64 22.88 -5.23 10.84
C GLU A 64 22.92 -6.14 9.60
N SER A 65 21.97 -5.92 8.67
CA SER A 65 21.79 -6.74 7.47
C SER A 65 21.96 -5.92 6.19
N ASP A 66 22.22 -6.59 5.05
CA ASP A 66 22.21 -5.95 3.74
C ASP A 66 20.77 -5.60 3.33
N TRP A 67 20.41 -4.35 3.58
CA TRP A 67 19.06 -3.85 3.29
C TRP A 67 18.73 -3.84 1.80
N ARG A 68 19.72 -3.82 0.90
CA ARG A 68 19.51 -3.91 -0.55
C ARG A 68 18.96 -5.27 -0.95
N GLU A 69 19.44 -6.34 -0.33
CA GLU A 69 18.90 -7.68 -0.55
C GLU A 69 17.48 -7.81 0.03
N LEU A 70 17.20 -7.14 1.14
CA LEU A 70 15.86 -7.10 1.72
C LEU A 70 14.88 -6.33 0.83
N GLN A 71 15.29 -5.20 0.25
CA GLN A 71 14.45 -4.41 -0.67
C GLN A 71 13.93 -5.23 -1.85
N LYS A 72 14.71 -6.20 -2.35
CA LYS A 72 14.27 -7.13 -3.41
C LYS A 72 13.10 -8.02 -2.98
N LYS A 73 12.94 -8.24 -1.67
CA LYS A 73 11.86 -9.05 -1.07
C LYS A 73 10.62 -8.20 -0.75
N ILE A 74 10.68 -6.88 -0.98
CA ILE A 74 9.59 -5.93 -0.73
C ILE A 74 9.19 -5.30 -2.06
N GLY A 75 7.99 -5.59 -2.54
CA GLY A 75 7.39 -4.89 -3.67
C GLY A 75 6.73 -3.60 -3.21
N LEU A 76 7.04 -2.48 -3.83
CA LEU A 76 6.40 -1.19 -3.58
C LEU A 76 5.71 -0.70 -4.86
N ILE A 77 4.42 -0.40 -4.74
CA ILE A 77 3.65 0.26 -5.78
C ILE A 77 3.20 1.61 -5.24
N SER A 78 3.66 2.68 -5.89
CA SER A 78 3.36 4.05 -5.54
C SER A 78 3.22 4.92 -6.78
N SER A 79 2.68 6.12 -6.61
CA SER A 79 2.60 7.12 -7.69
C SER A 79 3.99 7.48 -8.24
N SER A 80 5.02 7.53 -7.40
CA SER A 80 6.40 7.82 -7.82
C SER A 80 6.95 6.74 -8.76
N VAL A 81 6.77 5.46 -8.44
CA VAL A 81 7.17 4.35 -9.32
C VAL A 81 6.45 4.43 -10.66
N ARG A 82 5.15 4.77 -10.65
CA ARG A 82 4.34 4.92 -11.86
C ARG A 82 4.86 6.01 -12.79
N GLN A 83 5.31 7.14 -12.25
CA GLN A 83 5.81 8.28 -13.02
C GLN A 83 7.19 8.03 -13.65
N MET A 84 7.93 7.05 -13.17
CA MET A 84 9.25 6.70 -13.70
C MET A 84 9.22 5.72 -14.86
N MET A 85 8.06 5.10 -15.18
CA MET A 85 7.96 4.16 -16.31
C MET A 85 8.10 4.88 -17.64
N ALA A 86 8.87 4.29 -18.58
CA ALA A 86 9.06 4.84 -19.91
C ALA A 86 7.76 4.72 -20.73
N ASP A 87 7.41 5.79 -21.45
CA ASP A 87 6.14 5.92 -22.15
C ASP A 87 5.93 4.88 -23.26
N ASP A 88 7.00 4.50 -23.94
CA ASP A 88 7.02 3.55 -25.06
C ASP A 88 7.26 2.09 -24.65
N GLU A 89 7.55 1.84 -23.35
CA GLU A 89 7.84 0.49 -22.86
C GLU A 89 6.58 -0.40 -22.91
N PRO A 90 6.62 -1.57 -23.60
CA PRO A 90 5.48 -2.49 -23.62
C PRO A 90 5.20 -3.08 -22.24
N ALA A 91 3.92 -3.32 -21.91
CA ALA A 91 3.50 -3.88 -20.65
C ALA A 91 4.23 -5.17 -20.25
N LEU A 92 4.54 -6.03 -21.24
CA LEU A 92 5.33 -7.26 -21.01
C LEU A 92 6.74 -6.93 -20.52
N ALA A 93 7.39 -5.95 -21.13
CA ALA A 93 8.74 -5.52 -20.76
C ALA A 93 8.72 -4.85 -19.38
N THR A 94 7.74 -3.99 -19.14
CA THR A 94 7.52 -3.38 -17.82
C THR A 94 7.40 -4.43 -16.71
N VAL A 95 6.61 -5.49 -16.91
CA VAL A 95 6.52 -6.58 -15.93
C VAL A 95 7.86 -7.30 -15.78
N ALA A 96 8.51 -7.65 -16.87
CA ALA A 96 9.77 -8.39 -16.85
C ALA A 96 10.91 -7.62 -16.17
N SER A 97 10.96 -6.29 -16.32
CA SER A 97 11.96 -5.41 -15.71
C SER A 97 11.97 -5.50 -14.17
N GLY A 98 10.83 -5.90 -13.58
CA GLY A 98 10.70 -6.10 -12.14
C GLY A 98 11.65 -7.13 -11.54
N LYS A 99 12.08 -8.15 -12.31
CA LYS A 99 13.08 -9.14 -11.88
C LYS A 99 14.43 -8.51 -11.53
N TYR A 100 14.77 -7.45 -12.23
CA TYR A 100 16.05 -6.76 -12.12
C TYR A 100 16.00 -5.55 -11.19
N ALA A 101 14.84 -5.22 -10.64
CA ALA A 101 14.57 -4.01 -9.86
C ALA A 101 14.95 -2.71 -10.61
N MET A 102 14.98 -2.76 -11.95
CA MET A 102 15.34 -1.65 -12.83
C MET A 102 14.09 -1.03 -13.45
N ILE A 103 14.08 0.27 -13.55
CA ILE A 103 13.15 1.04 -14.37
C ILE A 103 13.86 1.30 -15.69
N ASP A 104 13.13 1.20 -16.82
CA ASP A 104 13.70 1.34 -18.15
C ASP A 104 14.86 0.34 -18.38
N PHE A 105 14.51 -0.93 -18.47
CA PHE A 105 15.48 -2.02 -18.59
C PHE A 105 16.08 -2.08 -19.99
N TRP A 106 17.32 -1.69 -20.15
CA TRP A 106 18.08 -1.66 -21.41
C TRP A 106 18.64 -3.04 -21.85
N GLY A 107 18.49 -4.06 -21.04
CA GLY A 107 18.99 -5.40 -21.31
C GLY A 107 18.08 -6.22 -22.23
N ARG A 108 18.59 -7.33 -22.77
CA ARG A 108 17.77 -8.30 -23.47
C ARG A 108 17.04 -9.21 -22.50
N LEU A 109 15.70 -9.18 -22.54
CA LEU A 109 14.89 -10.11 -21.77
C LEU A 109 15.11 -11.54 -22.28
N SER A 110 15.43 -12.45 -21.38
CA SER A 110 15.53 -13.88 -21.71
C SER A 110 14.16 -14.46 -22.09
N ARG A 111 14.17 -15.62 -22.77
CA ARG A 111 12.92 -16.34 -23.07
C ARG A 111 12.14 -16.69 -21.78
N THR A 112 12.86 -17.09 -20.75
CA THR A 112 12.26 -17.41 -19.44
C THR A 112 11.61 -16.21 -18.77
N ASP A 113 12.22 -15.02 -18.86
CA ASP A 113 11.66 -13.79 -18.31
C ASP A 113 10.36 -13.40 -19.03
N LYS A 114 10.33 -13.52 -20.37
CA LYS A 114 9.13 -13.25 -21.16
C LYS A 114 7.98 -14.21 -20.82
N VAL A 115 8.27 -15.49 -20.65
CA VAL A 115 7.26 -16.50 -20.27
C VAL A 115 6.71 -16.20 -18.86
N GLU A 116 7.57 -15.90 -17.89
CA GLU A 116 7.14 -15.58 -16.54
C GLU A 116 6.37 -14.24 -16.50
N ALA A 117 6.81 -13.22 -17.22
CA ALA A 117 6.09 -11.95 -17.34
C ALA A 117 4.70 -12.14 -17.98
N ALA A 118 4.58 -12.96 -19.02
CA ALA A 118 3.28 -13.28 -19.62
C ALA A 118 2.35 -14.01 -18.65
N ARG A 119 2.89 -14.95 -17.85
CA ARG A 119 2.14 -15.63 -16.78
C ARG A 119 1.62 -14.62 -15.73
N LEU A 120 2.47 -13.66 -15.35
CA LEU A 120 2.10 -12.62 -14.39
C LEU A 120 1.09 -11.65 -14.98
N LEU A 121 1.21 -11.25 -16.27
CA LEU A 121 0.19 -10.44 -16.94
C LEU A 121 -1.19 -11.11 -16.89
N LYS A 122 -1.24 -12.44 -17.10
CA LYS A 122 -2.49 -13.20 -16.94
C LYS A 122 -2.98 -13.17 -15.48
N GLN A 123 -2.08 -13.35 -14.51
CA GLN A 123 -2.43 -13.31 -13.09
C GLN A 123 -2.99 -11.93 -12.66
N VAL A 124 -2.49 -10.84 -13.27
CA VAL A 124 -3.00 -9.48 -13.00
C VAL A 124 -4.10 -9.03 -13.97
N GLU A 125 -4.66 -9.97 -14.74
CA GLU A 125 -5.78 -9.74 -15.66
C GLU A 125 -5.47 -8.68 -16.74
N CYS A 126 -4.23 -8.68 -17.26
CA CYS A 126 -3.72 -7.71 -18.24
C CYS A 126 -3.02 -8.39 -19.43
N GLU A 127 -3.27 -9.67 -19.72
CA GLU A 127 -2.61 -10.41 -20.81
C GLU A 127 -2.82 -9.80 -22.20
N TYR A 128 -4.00 -9.21 -22.43
CA TYR A 128 -4.37 -8.53 -23.68
C TYR A 128 -3.57 -7.23 -23.93
N LEU A 129 -2.84 -6.76 -22.91
CA LEU A 129 -2.05 -5.53 -22.97
C LEU A 129 -0.56 -5.80 -23.23
N ALA A 130 -0.12 -7.06 -23.38
CA ALA A 130 1.29 -7.44 -23.37
C ALA A 130 2.18 -6.60 -24.34
N ALA A 131 1.67 -6.28 -25.53
CA ALA A 131 2.37 -5.49 -26.53
C ALA A 131 2.04 -3.98 -26.48
N ARG A 132 1.13 -3.54 -25.61
CA ARG A 132 0.74 -2.12 -25.55
C ARG A 132 1.77 -1.30 -24.79
N PRO A 133 2.16 -0.12 -25.32
CA PRO A 133 3.08 0.78 -24.65
C PRO A 133 2.43 1.42 -23.41
N TRP A 134 3.25 1.76 -22.42
CA TRP A 134 2.82 2.30 -21.14
C TRP A 134 1.90 3.52 -21.27
N GLN A 135 2.22 4.46 -22.15
CA GLN A 135 1.49 5.72 -22.31
C GLN A 135 0.01 5.55 -22.67
N VAL A 136 -0.37 4.49 -23.39
CA VAL A 136 -1.77 4.27 -23.83
C VAL A 136 -2.60 3.49 -22.82
N LEU A 137 -2.01 3.06 -21.71
CA LEU A 137 -2.70 2.30 -20.68
C LEU A 137 -3.52 3.22 -19.77
N SER A 138 -4.72 2.79 -19.42
CA SER A 138 -5.52 3.43 -18.37
C SER A 138 -4.83 3.36 -17.01
N GLN A 139 -5.22 4.22 -16.07
CA GLN A 139 -4.62 4.20 -14.72
C GLN A 139 -4.81 2.85 -14.00
N GLY A 140 -6.00 2.24 -14.12
CA GLY A 140 -6.26 0.93 -13.52
C GLY A 140 -5.41 -0.18 -14.13
N GLU A 141 -5.19 -0.17 -15.45
CA GLU A 141 -4.28 -1.09 -16.13
C GLU A 141 -2.84 -0.88 -15.67
N ARG A 142 -2.36 0.36 -15.61
CA ARG A 142 -1.03 0.70 -15.10
C ARG A 142 -0.82 0.17 -13.68
N GLN A 143 -1.79 0.33 -12.79
CA GLN A 143 -1.70 -0.18 -11.42
C GLN A 143 -1.56 -1.71 -11.38
N ARG A 144 -2.36 -2.44 -12.16
CA ARG A 144 -2.27 -3.91 -12.23
C ARG A 144 -0.95 -4.38 -12.83
N ILE A 145 -0.45 -3.70 -13.86
CA ILE A 145 0.85 -3.99 -14.47
C ILE A 145 1.99 -3.74 -13.49
N LEU A 146 1.95 -2.67 -12.70
CA LEU A 146 2.93 -2.43 -11.63
C LEU A 146 2.91 -3.54 -10.56
N ILE A 147 1.73 -4.09 -10.25
CA ILE A 147 1.65 -5.26 -9.38
C ILE A 147 2.33 -6.46 -10.05
N GLY A 148 2.04 -6.74 -11.32
CA GLY A 148 2.73 -7.78 -12.09
C GLY A 148 4.25 -7.61 -12.06
N ARG A 149 4.71 -6.38 -12.27
CA ARG A 149 6.13 -6.02 -12.17
C ARG A 149 6.70 -6.31 -10.78
N ALA A 150 6.03 -5.90 -9.72
CA ALA A 150 6.48 -6.19 -8.37
C ALA A 150 6.50 -7.70 -8.07
N LEU A 151 5.51 -8.46 -8.53
CA LEU A 151 5.42 -9.91 -8.37
C LEU A 151 6.54 -10.66 -9.12
N MET A 152 7.11 -10.07 -10.18
CA MET A 152 8.23 -10.65 -10.93
C MET A 152 9.47 -10.88 -10.05
N ALA A 153 9.68 -10.02 -9.05
CA ALA A 153 10.73 -10.17 -8.03
C ALA A 153 10.39 -11.22 -6.95
N LYS A 154 9.20 -11.83 -6.99
CA LYS A 154 8.70 -12.78 -5.97
C LYS A 154 8.76 -12.21 -4.54
N PRO A 155 8.19 -11.04 -4.29
CA PRO A 155 8.29 -10.38 -3.00
C PRO A 155 7.58 -11.18 -1.92
N ARG A 156 8.03 -11.02 -0.68
CA ARG A 156 7.39 -11.57 0.52
C ARG A 156 6.38 -10.59 1.11
N VAL A 157 6.58 -9.30 0.84
CA VAL A 157 5.70 -8.19 1.23
C VAL A 157 5.40 -7.35 0.00
N LEU A 158 4.14 -6.98 -0.19
CA LEU A 158 3.68 -6.09 -1.26
C LEU A 158 2.98 -4.89 -0.66
N ILE A 159 3.59 -3.72 -0.82
CA ILE A 159 3.09 -2.44 -0.32
C ILE A 159 2.36 -1.73 -1.46
N LEU A 160 1.13 -1.31 -1.20
CA LEU A 160 0.26 -0.58 -2.11
C LEU A 160 0.03 0.82 -1.51
N ASP A 161 0.79 1.82 -1.99
CA ASP A 161 0.71 3.19 -1.46
C ASP A 161 -0.28 4.02 -2.28
N GLU A 162 -1.44 4.29 -1.70
CA GLU A 162 -2.58 4.98 -2.29
C GLU A 162 -2.93 4.48 -3.71
N PRO A 163 -3.11 3.17 -3.89
CA PRO A 163 -3.17 2.57 -5.23
C PRO A 163 -4.41 2.97 -6.03
N CYS A 164 -5.46 3.43 -5.38
CA CYS A 164 -6.70 3.85 -6.02
C CYS A 164 -6.74 5.35 -6.38
N ALA A 165 -5.66 6.10 -6.08
CA ALA A 165 -5.61 7.52 -6.37
C ALA A 165 -5.76 7.79 -7.88
N GLY A 166 -6.78 8.60 -8.23
CA GLY A 166 -7.10 8.98 -9.61
C GLY A 166 -7.84 7.91 -10.43
N LEU A 167 -8.28 6.81 -9.82
CA LEU A 167 -9.19 5.88 -10.47
C LEU A 167 -10.63 6.40 -10.39
N ASP A 168 -11.38 6.23 -11.48
CA ASP A 168 -12.83 6.40 -11.44
C ASP A 168 -13.50 5.32 -10.55
N PRO A 169 -14.74 5.48 -10.14
CA PRO A 169 -15.40 4.55 -9.21
C PRO A 169 -15.45 3.09 -9.71
N ALA A 170 -15.63 2.86 -11.01
CA ALA A 170 -15.70 1.52 -11.57
C ALA A 170 -14.30 0.86 -11.62
N ALA A 171 -13.29 1.60 -12.10
CA ALA A 171 -11.92 1.15 -12.12
C ALA A 171 -11.38 0.87 -10.70
N ARG A 172 -11.74 1.71 -9.72
CA ARG A 172 -11.42 1.50 -8.31
C ARG A 172 -12.02 0.20 -7.79
N GLU A 173 -13.30 -0.04 -8.04
CA GLU A 173 -13.94 -1.26 -7.55
C GLU A 173 -13.34 -2.52 -8.20
N HIS A 174 -13.10 -2.52 -9.50
CA HIS A 174 -12.42 -3.63 -10.20
C HIS A 174 -11.02 -3.89 -9.61
N PHE A 175 -10.25 -2.83 -9.35
CA PHE A 175 -8.93 -2.94 -8.73
C PHE A 175 -9.01 -3.53 -7.32
N LEU A 176 -9.95 -3.08 -6.49
CA LEU A 176 -10.13 -3.58 -5.13
C LEU A 176 -10.54 -5.06 -5.12
N GLN A 177 -11.43 -5.48 -6.03
CA GLN A 177 -11.80 -6.88 -6.22
C GLN A 177 -10.59 -7.73 -6.66
N PHE A 178 -9.75 -7.19 -7.53
CA PHE A 178 -8.50 -7.85 -7.90
C PHE A 178 -7.57 -8.03 -6.67
N ILE A 179 -7.37 -6.99 -5.84
CA ILE A 179 -6.58 -7.08 -4.59
C ILE A 179 -7.17 -8.12 -3.63
N GLN A 180 -8.50 -8.19 -3.51
CA GLN A 180 -9.19 -9.22 -2.72
C GLN A 180 -8.81 -10.62 -3.19
N ARG A 181 -8.87 -10.88 -4.51
CA ARG A 181 -8.50 -12.18 -5.10
C ARG A 181 -7.02 -12.48 -4.93
N LEU A 182 -6.14 -11.50 -5.14
CA LEU A 182 -4.70 -11.64 -4.99
C LEU A 182 -4.33 -12.04 -3.55
N GLY A 183 -4.86 -11.33 -2.54
CA GLY A 183 -4.58 -11.60 -1.14
C GLY A 183 -5.14 -12.93 -0.63
N ALA A 184 -6.24 -13.41 -1.24
CA ALA A 184 -6.83 -14.71 -0.89
C ALA A 184 -6.04 -15.94 -1.43
N GLN A 185 -5.04 -15.73 -2.30
CA GLN A 185 -4.23 -16.82 -2.85
C GLN A 185 -3.31 -17.42 -1.78
N LYS A 186 -3.17 -18.75 -1.74
CA LYS A 186 -2.34 -19.47 -0.75
C LYS A 186 -0.89 -18.96 -0.67
N ASN A 187 -0.32 -18.53 -1.80
CA ASN A 187 1.06 -18.06 -1.90
C ASN A 187 1.15 -16.54 -2.10
N SER A 188 0.11 -15.80 -1.69
CA SER A 188 0.14 -14.34 -1.73
C SER A 188 1.26 -13.79 -0.86
N PRO A 189 1.96 -12.72 -1.30
CA PRO A 189 2.79 -11.94 -0.39
C PRO A 189 1.92 -11.34 0.73
N THR A 190 2.52 -10.96 1.84
CA THR A 190 1.84 -10.11 2.83
C THR A 190 1.48 -8.78 2.17
N LEU A 191 0.19 -8.45 2.11
CA LEU A 191 -0.27 -7.18 1.55
C LEU A 191 -0.29 -6.10 2.63
N VAL A 192 0.24 -4.93 2.31
CA VAL A 192 0.14 -3.71 3.13
C VAL A 192 -0.48 -2.62 2.28
N LEU A 193 -1.74 -2.30 2.51
CA LEU A 193 -2.45 -1.20 1.86
C LEU A 193 -2.25 0.08 2.66
N VAL A 194 -1.81 1.14 2.01
CA VAL A 194 -1.74 2.49 2.61
C VAL A 194 -2.80 3.35 1.97
N THR A 195 -3.69 3.89 2.78
CA THR A 195 -4.81 4.71 2.29
C THR A 195 -5.33 5.65 3.37
N HIS A 196 -6.10 6.64 2.97
CA HIS A 196 -6.92 7.47 3.84
C HIS A 196 -8.44 7.23 3.62
N HIS A 197 -8.79 6.27 2.77
CA HIS A 197 -10.16 5.91 2.42
C HIS A 197 -10.56 4.56 3.06
N VAL A 198 -11.53 4.58 3.96
CA VAL A 198 -12.00 3.34 4.63
C VAL A 198 -12.72 2.39 3.67
N GLU A 199 -13.30 2.93 2.59
CA GLU A 199 -14.02 2.20 1.55
C GLU A 199 -13.11 1.28 0.72
N GLU A 200 -11.80 1.54 0.74
CA GLU A 200 -10.79 0.72 0.05
C GLU A 200 -10.39 -0.53 0.84
N ILE A 201 -10.81 -0.62 2.09
CA ILE A 201 -10.43 -1.72 2.98
C ILE A 201 -11.26 -2.96 2.68
N MET A 202 -10.71 -3.85 1.85
CA MET A 202 -11.33 -5.11 1.47
C MET A 202 -11.31 -6.14 2.62
N PRO A 203 -12.21 -7.16 2.57
CA PRO A 203 -12.26 -8.23 3.59
C PRO A 203 -10.93 -8.95 3.80
N VAL A 204 -10.11 -9.11 2.77
CA VAL A 204 -8.81 -9.78 2.84
C VAL A 204 -7.85 -9.13 3.85
N PHE A 205 -7.95 -7.83 4.09
CA PHE A 205 -7.19 -7.16 5.12
C PHE A 205 -7.76 -7.48 6.51
N SER A 206 -6.96 -8.15 7.32
CA SER A 206 -7.35 -8.60 8.66
C SER A 206 -7.02 -7.59 9.77
N HIS A 207 -6.00 -6.75 9.55
CA HIS A 207 -5.45 -5.84 10.55
C HIS A 207 -5.33 -4.40 10.04
N VAL A 208 -5.33 -3.46 10.96
CA VAL A 208 -5.19 -2.03 10.66
C VAL A 208 -4.21 -1.38 11.65
N LEU A 209 -3.33 -0.56 11.11
CA LEU A 209 -2.49 0.41 11.83
C LEU A 209 -3.04 1.80 11.55
N VAL A 210 -3.55 2.48 12.56
CA VAL A 210 -4.05 3.86 12.44
C VAL A 210 -3.00 4.84 12.92
N LEU A 211 -2.52 5.71 12.01
CA LEU A 211 -1.55 6.76 12.30
C LEU A 211 -2.22 8.11 12.47
N LYS A 212 -1.78 8.86 13.47
CA LYS A 212 -2.16 10.24 13.70
C LYS A 212 -0.97 11.05 14.20
N ASN A 213 -0.65 12.15 13.53
CA ASN A 213 0.44 13.07 13.92
C ASN A 213 1.76 12.35 14.24
N GLY A 214 2.14 11.40 13.40
CA GLY A 214 3.37 10.63 13.55
C GLY A 214 3.37 9.55 14.63
N ALA A 215 2.24 9.28 15.29
CA ALA A 215 2.13 8.25 16.33
C ALA A 215 1.05 7.22 15.99
N VAL A 216 1.17 6.03 16.57
CA VAL A 216 0.15 4.98 16.45
C VAL A 216 -1.01 5.33 17.36
N LEU A 217 -2.18 5.58 16.78
CA LEU A 217 -3.42 5.80 17.54
C LEU A 217 -4.10 4.47 17.91
N ALA A 218 -4.04 3.49 17.02
CA ALA A 218 -4.55 2.14 17.22
C ALA A 218 -3.83 1.16 16.27
N ALA A 219 -3.61 -0.06 16.70
CA ALA A 219 -3.09 -1.14 15.87
C ALA A 219 -3.69 -2.48 16.32
N GLY A 220 -4.02 -3.35 15.37
CA GLY A 220 -4.55 -4.66 15.69
C GLY A 220 -5.59 -5.16 14.69
N LYS A 221 -6.42 -6.09 15.11
CA LYS A 221 -7.50 -6.63 14.29
C LYS A 221 -8.41 -5.51 13.78
N LYS A 222 -8.81 -5.61 12.51
CA LYS A 222 -9.68 -4.64 11.87
C LYS A 222 -10.97 -4.36 12.69
N SER A 223 -11.57 -5.40 13.27
CA SER A 223 -12.76 -5.27 14.12
C SER A 223 -12.57 -4.42 15.38
N GLU A 224 -11.34 -4.32 15.88
CA GLU A 224 -10.99 -3.58 17.10
C GLU A 224 -10.50 -2.15 16.78
N ALA A 225 -9.70 -2.01 15.73
CA ALA A 225 -9.08 -0.75 15.33
C ALA A 225 -10.01 0.16 14.51
N MET A 226 -11.01 -0.40 13.78
CA MET A 226 -11.92 0.34 12.92
C MET A 226 -13.20 0.69 13.68
N THR A 227 -13.14 1.72 14.52
CA THR A 227 -14.31 2.24 15.24
C THR A 227 -14.58 3.71 14.90
N ALA A 228 -15.84 4.13 14.96
CA ALA A 228 -16.21 5.54 14.73
C ALA A 228 -15.44 6.50 15.65
N ARG A 229 -15.16 6.09 16.89
CA ARG A 229 -14.38 6.88 17.86
C ARG A 229 -12.93 7.09 17.41
N ILE A 230 -12.24 6.00 16.97
CA ILE A 230 -10.85 6.06 16.51
C ILE A 230 -10.78 6.90 15.23
N LEU A 231 -11.68 6.65 14.27
CA LEU A 231 -11.69 7.38 13.00
C LEU A 231 -12.02 8.85 13.17
N SER A 232 -12.96 9.20 14.08
CA SER A 232 -13.28 10.60 14.40
C SER A 232 -12.06 11.33 14.95
N ARG A 233 -11.25 10.67 15.79
CA ARG A 233 -9.98 11.21 16.29
C ARG A 233 -8.94 11.34 15.19
N THR A 234 -8.88 10.36 14.27
CA THR A 234 -7.91 10.33 13.16
C THR A 234 -8.14 11.48 12.18
N PHE A 235 -9.40 11.69 11.80
CA PHE A 235 -9.77 12.65 10.75
C PHE A 235 -10.26 14.01 11.30
N HIS A 236 -10.21 14.22 12.62
CA HIS A 236 -10.65 15.47 13.26
C HIS A 236 -12.09 15.87 12.93
N ALA A 237 -12.98 14.90 12.74
CA ALA A 237 -14.38 15.11 12.42
C ALA A 237 -15.26 14.09 13.17
N LYS A 238 -16.48 14.48 13.53
CA LYS A 238 -17.44 13.51 14.07
C LYS A 238 -17.93 12.62 12.96
N LEU A 239 -17.55 11.33 13.01
CA LEU A 239 -17.80 10.36 11.94
C LEU A 239 -18.76 9.28 12.40
N GLN A 240 -19.59 8.82 11.46
CA GLN A 240 -20.35 7.59 11.56
C GLN A 240 -19.67 6.55 10.66
N LEU A 241 -19.49 5.35 11.18
CA LEU A 241 -18.92 4.22 10.46
C LEU A 241 -20.00 3.15 10.31
N GLN A 242 -20.23 2.71 9.10
CA GLN A 242 -21.13 1.59 8.78
C GLN A 242 -20.29 0.43 8.25
N PHE A 243 -20.70 -0.78 8.58
CA PHE A 243 -20.12 -2.01 8.04
C PHE A 243 -21.23 -2.85 7.43
N LYS A 244 -21.22 -2.97 6.08
CA LYS A 244 -22.20 -3.74 5.33
C LYS A 244 -21.50 -4.56 4.26
N HIS A 245 -21.93 -5.81 4.07
CA HIS A 245 -21.41 -6.72 3.04
C HIS A 245 -19.87 -6.85 3.05
N GLY A 246 -19.25 -6.84 4.25
CA GLY A 246 -17.79 -6.93 4.40
C GLY A 246 -17.01 -5.64 4.12
N ARG A 247 -17.70 -4.52 3.87
CA ARG A 247 -17.08 -3.22 3.53
C ARG A 247 -17.46 -2.15 4.55
N TYR A 248 -16.53 -1.22 4.74
CA TYR A 248 -16.75 -0.03 5.55
C TYR A 248 -17.18 1.13 4.66
N THR A 249 -18.11 1.95 5.19
CA THR A 249 -18.42 3.27 4.67
C THR A 249 -18.37 4.28 5.81
N MET A 250 -17.92 5.48 5.51
CA MET A 250 -17.71 6.53 6.50
C MET A 250 -18.41 7.82 6.05
N GLU A 251 -19.18 8.40 6.95
CA GLU A 251 -19.90 9.65 6.71
C GLU A 251 -19.59 10.65 7.82
N ILE A 252 -19.50 11.94 7.47
CA ILE A 252 -19.43 13.01 8.47
C ILE A 252 -20.83 13.15 9.11
N ALA A 253 -20.90 13.01 10.43
CA ALA A 253 -22.15 13.21 11.15
C ALA A 253 -22.61 14.66 10.99
N LYS A 254 -23.81 14.86 10.45
CA LYS A 254 -24.43 16.20 10.37
C LYS A 254 -24.52 16.79 11.78
N ALA A 255 -24.09 18.03 11.94
CA ALA A 255 -24.37 18.78 13.18
C ALA A 255 -25.88 18.78 13.40
N ALA A 256 -26.34 18.42 14.59
CA ALA A 256 -27.74 18.58 14.95
C ALA A 256 -28.11 20.06 14.74
N PRO A 257 -29.28 20.36 14.10
CA PRO A 257 -29.72 21.74 13.97
C PRO A 257 -29.76 22.35 15.35
N ALA A 258 -29.16 23.52 15.51
CA ALA A 258 -29.23 24.28 16.75
C ALA A 258 -30.71 24.40 17.11
N ARG A 259 -31.14 23.82 18.24
CA ARG A 259 -32.49 24.04 18.76
C ARG A 259 -32.60 25.53 19.01
N GLY A 260 -33.30 26.21 18.10
CA GLY A 260 -33.66 27.61 18.32
C GLY A 260 -34.36 27.72 19.66
N ARG A 261 -33.79 28.46 20.59
CA ARG A 261 -34.54 28.95 21.74
C ARG A 261 -35.56 29.90 21.16
N LEU A 262 -36.82 29.43 21.09
CA LEU A 262 -37.95 30.35 21.01
C LEU A 262 -37.94 31.15 22.31
N VAL A 263 -37.70 32.44 22.18
CA VAL A 263 -37.91 33.44 23.23
C VAL A 263 -39.40 33.78 23.23
#